data_dbcbb883d9b2d3b51ffe60afd7af6d5d
#
_entry.id   dbcbb883d9b2d3b51ffe60afd7af6d5d
#
_cell.length_a   1.000
_cell.length_b   1.000
_cell.length_c   1.000
_cell.angle_alpha   90.00
_cell.angle_beta   90.00
_cell.angle_gamma   90.00
#
_symmetry.space_group_name_H-M   'P 1'
#
loop_
_entity.id
_entity.type
_entity.pdbx_description
1 polymer ?
#
loop_
_entity_poly.entity_id
_entity_poly.type
_entity_poly.pdbx_seq_one_letter_code
_entity_poly.pdbx_strand_id
1 'polypeptide(L)'
;GGAVMKGLENATGLYFKVVDSDDWVDTQVLKDLLALLRRFAQQGEGVDMVVSDFVYDKVGARHKKVMRYPFAIPQNKVLRWEEVGSFPKGHYLLMHSVIYRTQLLRESGLDLPRHTFYVDNLFVYVPMAQVKTLYYVDKVFYHYFIGREDQSVQEGVMIRRIDQQLRVNRLMLAQVDLDQVENKRLRRYLLNYLEIITTISTVLLFRAGDKEHLEKARAFWRDMARDYPRHYQLLSRRLFGRVLNMPGPGGRWIALAAYWLSQKVFGFN
;
A
#
# COMPACT_ATOMS: atom_id res chain seq x y z
N GLY A 1 8.74 -9.25 -6.62
CA GLY A 1 7.55 -10.10 -6.80
C GLY A 1 7.91 -11.57 -6.85
N GLY A 2 8.82 -12.00 -7.76
CA GLY A 2 9.11 -13.43 -7.97
C GLY A 2 9.54 -14.18 -6.71
N ALA A 3 10.40 -13.60 -5.87
CA ALA A 3 10.82 -14.23 -4.61
C ALA A 3 9.65 -14.40 -3.62
N VAL A 4 8.79 -13.37 -3.51
CA VAL A 4 7.59 -13.42 -2.65
C VAL A 4 6.62 -14.51 -3.12
N MET A 5 6.34 -14.57 -4.43
CA MET A 5 5.47 -15.63 -5.00
C MET A 5 6.06 -17.02 -4.78
N LYS A 6 7.38 -17.19 -4.96
CA LYS A 6 8.05 -18.47 -4.69
C LYS A 6 8.02 -18.84 -3.20
N GLY A 7 8.15 -17.85 -2.32
CA GLY A 7 7.95 -18.04 -0.88
C GLY A 7 6.52 -18.51 -0.56
N LEU A 8 5.50 -17.88 -1.16
CA LEU A 8 4.10 -18.23 -0.95
C LEU A 8 3.76 -19.64 -1.48
N GLU A 9 4.30 -20.02 -2.63
CA GLU A 9 4.14 -21.38 -3.19
C GLU A 9 4.62 -22.47 -2.21
N ASN A 10 5.76 -22.22 -1.54
CA ASN A 10 6.39 -23.18 -0.64
C ASN A 10 5.99 -23.01 0.84
N ALA A 11 5.20 -22.00 1.17
CA ALA A 11 4.80 -21.74 2.56
C ALA A 11 3.88 -22.84 3.08
N THR A 12 4.19 -23.40 4.26
CA THR A 12 3.37 -24.39 4.95
C THR A 12 2.71 -23.83 6.21
N GLY A 13 3.11 -22.60 6.62
CA GLY A 13 2.56 -21.93 7.80
C GLY A 13 1.15 -21.38 7.57
N LEU A 14 0.37 -21.28 8.64
CA LEU A 14 -0.99 -20.71 8.60
C LEU A 14 -1.00 -19.22 8.23
N TYR A 15 0.06 -18.50 8.56
CA TYR A 15 0.22 -17.07 8.27
C TYR A 15 1.51 -16.82 7.51
N PHE A 16 1.49 -15.82 6.67
CA PHE A 16 2.57 -15.42 5.80
C PHE A 16 2.96 -13.96 6.04
N LYS A 17 4.24 -13.72 6.25
CA LYS A 17 4.82 -12.38 6.40
C LYS A 17 6.00 -12.22 5.46
N VAL A 18 6.04 -11.14 4.72
CA VAL A 18 7.22 -10.73 3.95
C VAL A 18 8.12 -9.89 4.86
N VAL A 19 9.41 -10.23 4.88
CA VAL A 19 10.48 -9.42 5.49
C VAL A 19 11.54 -9.23 4.43
N ASP A 20 11.86 -7.97 4.11
CA ASP A 20 12.88 -7.63 3.15
C ASP A 20 14.28 -7.95 3.70
N SER A 21 15.25 -8.22 2.84
CA SER A 21 16.57 -8.74 3.23
C SER A 21 17.43 -7.73 4.01
N ASP A 22 17.09 -6.45 3.95
CA ASP A 22 17.75 -5.36 4.65
C ASP A 22 16.97 -4.87 5.88
N ASP A 23 15.81 -5.48 6.17
CA ASP A 23 14.95 -5.17 7.28
C ASP A 23 14.98 -6.27 8.36
N TRP A 24 14.36 -6.00 9.51
CA TRP A 24 14.22 -6.99 10.58
C TRP A 24 12.94 -6.82 11.37
N VAL A 25 12.65 -7.79 12.20
CA VAL A 25 11.50 -7.77 13.12
C VAL A 25 11.95 -7.83 14.58
N ASP A 26 11.18 -7.19 15.46
CA ASP A 26 11.40 -7.28 16.90
C ASP A 26 11.12 -8.71 17.38
N THR A 27 12.12 -9.34 18.01
CA THR A 27 12.05 -10.75 18.41
C THR A 27 11.10 -11.00 19.59
N GLN A 28 10.91 -10.01 20.46
CA GLN A 28 9.95 -10.15 21.57
C GLN A 28 8.51 -10.02 21.05
N VAL A 29 8.26 -9.04 20.17
CA VAL A 29 6.95 -8.88 19.52
C VAL A 29 6.64 -10.10 18.64
N LEU A 30 7.64 -10.70 17.97
CA LEU A 30 7.46 -11.95 17.23
C LEU A 30 6.97 -13.09 18.14
N LYS A 31 7.57 -13.27 19.32
CA LYS A 31 7.10 -14.28 20.28
C LYS A 31 5.67 -14.04 20.71
N ASP A 32 5.31 -12.80 21.01
CA ASP A 32 3.95 -12.42 21.39
C ASP A 32 2.94 -12.69 20.26
N LEU A 33 3.31 -12.32 19.02
CA LEU A 33 2.52 -12.60 17.82
C LEU A 33 2.32 -14.10 17.58
N LEU A 34 3.37 -14.90 17.70
CA LEU A 34 3.28 -16.35 17.56
C LEU A 34 2.39 -16.97 18.62
N ALA A 35 2.44 -16.50 19.87
CA ALA A 35 1.55 -16.93 20.94
C ALA A 35 0.07 -16.58 20.63
N LEU A 36 -0.18 -15.36 20.14
CA LEU A 36 -1.50 -14.90 19.69
C LEU A 36 -2.05 -15.78 18.56
N LEU A 37 -1.26 -16.02 17.51
CA LEU A 37 -1.67 -16.80 16.35
C LEU A 37 -1.92 -18.27 16.69
N ARG A 38 -1.13 -18.85 17.60
CA ARG A 38 -1.37 -20.21 18.15
C ARG A 38 -2.70 -20.29 18.89
N ARG A 39 -3.00 -19.28 19.71
CA ARG A 39 -4.30 -19.20 20.40
C ARG A 39 -5.46 -19.16 19.42
N PHE A 40 -5.38 -18.32 18.37
CA PHE A 40 -6.41 -18.28 17.32
C PHE A 40 -6.58 -19.63 16.62
N ALA A 41 -5.47 -20.31 16.29
CA ALA A 41 -5.53 -21.62 15.66
C ALA A 41 -6.19 -22.68 16.57
N GLN A 42 -5.88 -22.67 17.88
CA GLN A 42 -6.46 -23.59 18.85
C GLN A 42 -7.96 -23.35 19.09
N GLN A 43 -8.40 -22.10 19.04
CA GLN A 43 -9.80 -21.72 19.24
C GLN A 43 -10.66 -21.80 17.97
N GLY A 44 -10.05 -22.08 16.81
CA GLY A 44 -10.76 -22.05 15.52
C GLY A 44 -11.16 -20.62 15.08
N GLU A 45 -10.59 -19.60 15.71
CA GLU A 45 -10.92 -18.16 15.50
C GLU A 45 -9.90 -17.43 14.61
N GLY A 46 -9.31 -18.13 13.65
CA GLY A 46 -8.29 -17.55 12.77
C GLY A 46 -8.77 -16.28 12.07
N VAL A 47 -7.95 -15.21 12.11
CA VAL A 47 -8.22 -13.98 11.38
C VAL A 47 -7.59 -14.01 9.99
N ASP A 48 -8.15 -13.26 9.04
CA ASP A 48 -7.63 -13.17 7.69
C ASP A 48 -6.34 -12.33 7.63
N MET A 49 -6.23 -11.31 8.50
CA MET A 49 -5.09 -10.41 8.53
C MET A 49 -4.78 -9.95 9.96
N VAL A 50 -3.50 -9.93 10.30
CA VAL A 50 -3.00 -9.21 11.47
C VAL A 50 -2.27 -7.96 11.00
N VAL A 51 -2.56 -6.83 11.67
CA VAL A 51 -1.89 -5.55 11.46
C VAL A 51 -1.00 -5.28 12.66
N SER A 52 0.21 -4.78 12.44
CA SER A 52 1.12 -4.30 13.47
C SER A 52 1.74 -2.96 13.08
N ASP A 53 2.30 -2.27 14.04
CA ASP A 53 3.09 -1.06 13.79
C ASP A 53 4.43 -1.40 13.15
N PHE A 54 5.00 -0.41 12.47
CA PHE A 54 6.37 -0.46 12.01
C PHE A 54 7.08 0.87 12.26
N VAL A 55 8.39 0.84 12.23
CA VAL A 55 9.22 2.02 12.42
C VAL A 55 10.15 2.21 11.23
N TYR A 56 10.28 3.47 10.78
CA TYR A 56 11.34 3.86 9.88
C TYR A 56 12.66 3.97 10.66
N ASP A 57 13.55 3.01 10.42
CA ASP A 57 14.86 2.95 11.06
C ASP A 57 15.90 3.64 10.18
N LYS A 58 15.97 4.97 10.32
CA LYS A 58 16.87 5.81 9.52
C LYS A 58 18.23 5.94 10.22
N VAL A 59 19.30 5.63 9.48
CA VAL A 59 20.67 5.79 9.97
C VAL A 59 20.93 7.23 10.41
N GLY A 60 21.46 7.41 11.62
CA GLY A 60 21.81 8.72 12.18
C GLY A 60 20.64 9.60 12.63
N ALA A 61 19.39 9.15 12.50
CA ALA A 61 18.23 9.91 12.97
C ALA A 61 18.12 9.83 14.50
N ARG A 62 18.03 10.99 15.16
CA ARG A 62 17.80 11.09 16.62
C ARG A 62 16.40 10.58 17.02
N HIS A 63 15.40 10.74 16.14
CA HIS A 63 14.03 10.32 16.37
C HIS A 63 13.58 9.42 15.21
N LYS A 64 13.12 8.22 15.56
CA LYS A 64 12.55 7.27 14.60
C LYS A 64 11.07 7.55 14.43
N LYS A 65 10.58 7.55 13.19
CA LYS A 65 9.16 7.73 12.90
C LYS A 65 8.44 6.39 12.98
N VAL A 66 7.55 6.25 13.94
CA VAL A 66 6.69 5.07 14.08
C VAL A 66 5.38 5.28 13.34
N MET A 67 4.99 4.30 12.54
CA MET A 67 3.70 4.25 11.85
C MET A 67 2.76 3.38 12.65
N ARG A 68 1.68 4.00 13.19
CA ARG A 68 0.67 3.38 14.03
C ARG A 68 -0.71 3.59 13.47
N TYR A 69 -1.66 2.73 13.85
CA TYR A 69 -3.01 2.72 13.29
C TYR A 69 -4.16 2.79 14.31
N PRO A 70 -3.96 3.13 15.62
CA PRO A 70 -5.04 3.11 16.62
C PRO A 70 -6.14 4.13 16.34
N PHE A 71 -5.85 5.15 15.51
CA PHE A 71 -6.83 6.14 15.06
C PHE A 71 -7.90 5.55 14.13
N ALA A 72 -7.62 4.41 13.48
CA ALA A 72 -8.53 3.77 12.53
C ALA A 72 -8.88 2.33 12.92
N ILE A 73 -7.95 1.60 13.56
CA ILE A 73 -8.14 0.19 13.88
C ILE A 73 -8.13 0.00 15.40
N PRO A 74 -9.28 -0.31 16.03
CA PRO A 74 -9.31 -0.68 17.44
C PRO A 74 -8.40 -1.87 17.75
N GLN A 75 -7.71 -1.80 18.89
CA GLN A 75 -6.70 -2.81 19.26
C GLN A 75 -7.27 -3.98 20.07
N ASN A 76 -6.51 -5.08 20.09
CA ASN A 76 -6.67 -6.22 20.99
C ASN A 76 -8.03 -6.93 20.91
N LYS A 77 -8.68 -6.87 19.76
CA LYS A 77 -9.89 -7.65 19.47
C LYS A 77 -9.94 -8.04 17.99
N VAL A 78 -10.64 -9.12 17.70
CA VAL A 78 -10.99 -9.48 16.33
C VAL A 78 -12.03 -8.50 15.82
N LEU A 79 -11.80 -7.96 14.64
CA LEU A 79 -12.60 -6.93 14.02
C LEU A 79 -13.11 -7.38 12.65
N ARG A 80 -14.25 -6.85 12.26
CA ARG A 80 -14.71 -6.79 10.88
C ARG A 80 -14.53 -5.38 10.33
N TRP A 81 -14.60 -5.21 9.02
CA TRP A 81 -14.40 -3.90 8.40
C TRP A 81 -15.44 -2.84 8.81
N GLU A 82 -16.62 -3.26 9.28
CA GLU A 82 -17.64 -2.37 9.84
C GLU A 82 -17.18 -1.66 11.12
N GLU A 83 -16.20 -2.23 11.81
CA GLU A 83 -15.63 -1.69 13.06
C GLU A 83 -14.37 -0.85 12.81
N VAL A 84 -13.79 -0.93 11.59
CA VAL A 84 -12.62 -0.15 11.19
C VAL A 84 -13.04 1.29 10.89
N GLY A 85 -12.33 2.25 11.47
CA GLY A 85 -12.54 3.67 11.25
C GLY A 85 -12.00 4.17 9.90
N SER A 86 -12.09 5.47 9.68
CA SER A 86 -11.55 6.09 8.48
C SER A 86 -10.07 6.37 8.62
N PHE A 87 -9.29 5.96 7.64
CA PHE A 87 -7.89 6.37 7.54
C PHE A 87 -7.80 7.84 7.08
N PRO A 88 -6.97 8.67 7.72
CA PRO A 88 -6.69 10.00 7.24
C PRO A 88 -6.13 10.00 5.81
N LYS A 89 -6.28 11.11 5.09
CA LYS A 89 -5.73 11.23 3.74
C LYS A 89 -4.21 11.00 3.76
N GLY A 90 -3.73 10.20 2.84
CA GLY A 90 -2.30 9.84 2.74
C GLY A 90 -1.87 8.70 3.68
N HIS A 91 -2.76 8.17 4.53
CA HIS A 91 -2.46 7.02 5.38
C HIS A 91 -3.07 5.74 4.78
N TYR A 92 -2.26 4.70 4.70
CA TYR A 92 -2.65 3.37 4.26
C TYR A 92 -1.70 2.32 4.85
N LEU A 93 -2.12 1.05 4.84
CA LEU A 93 -1.31 -0.05 5.31
C LEU A 93 -0.23 -0.38 4.29
N LEU A 94 0.99 -0.53 4.76
CA LEU A 94 2.12 -0.99 3.95
C LEU A 94 2.39 -2.48 4.20
N MET A 95 3.17 -3.12 3.33
CA MET A 95 3.60 -4.51 3.45
C MET A 95 4.27 -4.79 4.81
N HIS A 96 4.97 -3.79 5.34
CA HIS A 96 5.63 -3.84 6.65
C HIS A 96 4.66 -4.10 7.81
N SER A 97 3.40 -3.61 7.70
CA SER A 97 2.39 -3.71 8.75
C SER A 97 1.53 -4.98 8.70
N VAL A 98 1.47 -5.69 7.56
CA VAL A 98 0.48 -6.75 7.36
C VAL A 98 1.09 -8.14 7.48
N ILE A 99 0.31 -9.05 8.07
CA ILE A 99 0.54 -10.49 8.12
C ILE A 99 -0.76 -11.12 7.66
N TYR A 100 -0.74 -11.87 6.57
CA TYR A 100 -1.93 -12.47 6.01
C TYR A 100 -2.04 -13.95 6.35
N ARG A 101 -3.26 -14.46 6.45
CA ARG A 101 -3.52 -15.90 6.40
C ARG A 101 -3.05 -16.43 5.05
N THR A 102 -2.20 -17.47 5.06
CA THR A 102 -1.56 -18.01 3.85
C THR A 102 -2.59 -18.43 2.80
N GLN A 103 -3.69 -19.07 3.25
CA GLN A 103 -4.75 -19.51 2.37
C GLN A 103 -5.47 -18.33 1.67
N LEU A 104 -5.71 -17.22 2.38
CA LEU A 104 -6.30 -16.03 1.79
C LEU A 104 -5.41 -15.45 0.67
N LEU A 105 -4.08 -15.41 0.87
CA LEU A 105 -3.15 -14.98 -0.19
C LEU A 105 -3.27 -15.86 -1.44
N ARG A 106 -3.36 -17.17 -1.27
CA ARG A 106 -3.50 -18.12 -2.39
C ARG A 106 -4.83 -18.00 -3.13
N GLU A 107 -5.90 -17.74 -2.39
CA GLU A 107 -7.26 -17.58 -2.93
C GLU A 107 -7.52 -16.21 -3.53
N SER A 108 -6.72 -15.20 -3.16
CA SER A 108 -6.93 -13.82 -3.57
C SER A 108 -6.70 -13.52 -5.05
N GLY A 109 -6.10 -14.45 -5.79
CA GLY A 109 -5.66 -14.22 -7.17
C GLY A 109 -4.43 -13.31 -7.25
N LEU A 110 -3.68 -13.15 -6.14
CA LEU A 110 -2.46 -12.35 -6.11
C LEU A 110 -1.44 -12.88 -7.12
N ASP A 111 -1.10 -12.03 -8.10
CA ASP A 111 0.01 -12.26 -9.03
C ASP A 111 0.96 -11.06 -8.99
N LEU A 112 2.20 -11.32 -8.55
CA LEU A 112 3.23 -10.30 -8.44
C LEU A 112 4.20 -10.40 -9.62
N PRO A 113 4.30 -9.38 -10.47
CA PRO A 113 5.19 -9.41 -11.62
C PRO A 113 6.65 -9.54 -11.18
N ARG A 114 7.41 -10.36 -11.92
CA ARG A 114 8.86 -10.51 -11.74
C ARG A 114 9.59 -9.26 -12.22
N HIS A 115 10.77 -9.01 -11.64
CA HIS A 115 11.65 -7.89 -12.02
C HIS A 115 10.93 -6.52 -12.02
N THR A 116 10.02 -6.33 -11.07
CA THR A 116 9.23 -5.10 -10.94
C THR A 116 9.32 -4.60 -9.51
N PHE A 117 9.64 -3.32 -9.35
CA PHE A 117 9.60 -2.62 -8.05
C PHE A 117 8.16 -2.22 -7.70
N TYR A 118 7.93 -1.85 -6.46
CA TYR A 118 6.64 -1.35 -5.93
C TYR A 118 5.51 -2.40 -5.90
N VAL A 119 5.86 -3.69 -6.05
CA VAL A 119 4.90 -4.81 -5.97
C VAL A 119 4.35 -5.04 -4.56
N ASP A 120 4.97 -4.44 -3.55
CA ASP A 120 4.48 -4.33 -2.17
C ASP A 120 3.07 -3.75 -2.13
N ASN A 121 2.75 -2.79 -3.00
CA ASN A 121 1.40 -2.25 -3.13
C ASN A 121 0.38 -3.31 -3.60
N LEU A 122 0.75 -4.18 -4.54
CA LEU A 122 -0.11 -5.29 -4.97
C LEU A 122 -0.27 -6.33 -3.86
N PHE A 123 0.83 -6.66 -3.16
CA PHE A 123 0.82 -7.61 -2.05
C PHE A 123 -0.14 -7.19 -0.93
N VAL A 124 -0.28 -5.88 -0.68
CA VAL A 124 -1.25 -5.38 0.28
C VAL A 124 -2.64 -5.26 -0.32
N TYR A 125 -2.75 -4.65 -1.49
CA TYR A 125 -4.02 -4.19 -2.06
C TYR A 125 -4.93 -5.34 -2.54
N VAL A 126 -4.35 -6.31 -3.25
CA VAL A 126 -5.13 -7.38 -3.89
C VAL A 126 -5.78 -8.31 -2.86
N PRO A 127 -5.03 -8.90 -1.91
CA PRO A 127 -5.63 -9.76 -0.90
C PRO A 127 -6.57 -9.01 0.04
N MET A 128 -6.31 -7.72 0.28
CA MET A 128 -7.14 -6.87 1.13
C MET A 128 -8.61 -6.87 0.73
N ALA A 129 -8.90 -6.96 -0.57
CA ALA A 129 -10.27 -7.00 -1.09
C ALA A 129 -11.10 -8.19 -0.53
N GLN A 130 -10.43 -9.24 -0.08
CA GLN A 130 -11.07 -10.46 0.46
C GLN A 130 -10.98 -10.59 1.99
N VAL A 131 -10.30 -9.65 2.67
CA VAL A 131 -10.18 -9.65 4.14
C VAL A 131 -11.54 -9.39 4.79
N LYS A 132 -12.04 -10.35 5.56
CA LYS A 132 -13.29 -10.24 6.33
C LYS A 132 -13.01 -9.91 7.78
N THR A 133 -11.95 -10.50 8.35
CA THR A 133 -11.57 -10.36 9.75
C THR A 133 -10.13 -9.91 9.89
N LEU A 134 -9.89 -9.01 10.85
CA LEU A 134 -8.56 -8.52 11.15
C LEU A 134 -8.34 -8.35 12.66
N TYR A 135 -7.07 -8.32 13.04
CA TYR A 135 -6.64 -8.04 14.40
C TYR A 135 -5.49 -7.04 14.40
N TYR A 136 -5.55 -6.04 15.26
CA TYR A 136 -4.49 -5.04 15.35
C TYR A 136 -3.70 -5.18 16.64
N VAL A 137 -2.38 -5.28 16.50
CA VAL A 137 -1.40 -5.32 17.58
C VAL A 137 -0.66 -3.97 17.59
N ASP A 138 -0.97 -3.12 18.58
CA ASP A 138 -0.30 -1.81 18.78
C ASP A 138 1.10 -2.01 19.38
N LYS A 139 1.97 -2.65 18.61
CA LYS A 139 3.39 -2.87 18.92
C LYS A 139 4.21 -2.70 17.65
N VAL A 140 5.39 -2.07 17.78
CA VAL A 140 6.35 -1.96 16.68
C VAL A 140 6.95 -3.35 16.46
N PHE A 141 6.50 -3.99 15.40
CA PHE A 141 6.96 -5.33 15.01
C PHE A 141 8.05 -5.27 13.95
N TYR A 142 7.91 -4.39 12.96
CA TYR A 142 8.79 -4.34 11.79
C TYR A 142 9.67 -3.10 11.81
N HIS A 143 10.95 -3.28 11.54
CA HIS A 143 11.96 -2.24 11.40
C HIS A 143 12.31 -2.10 9.93
N TYR A 144 11.85 -1.01 9.33
CA TYR A 144 12.13 -0.66 7.95
C TYR A 144 13.38 0.22 7.87
N PHE A 145 14.47 -0.38 7.38
CA PHE A 145 15.76 0.29 7.28
C PHE A 145 15.77 1.27 6.11
N ILE A 146 15.95 2.57 6.39
CA ILE A 146 15.97 3.62 5.39
C ILE A 146 17.19 4.53 5.54
N GLY A 147 17.49 5.28 4.47
CA GLY A 147 18.56 6.30 4.47
C GLY A 147 19.72 6.03 3.53
N ARG A 148 19.66 4.94 2.73
CA ARG A 148 20.64 4.73 1.66
C ARG A 148 20.21 5.47 0.38
N GLU A 149 21.17 6.00 -0.37
CA GLU A 149 20.92 6.77 -1.60
C GLU A 149 20.35 5.94 -2.75
N ASP A 150 20.58 4.62 -2.74
CA ASP A 150 20.15 3.68 -3.78
C ASP A 150 18.74 3.09 -3.55
N GLN A 151 18.08 3.48 -2.47
CA GLN A 151 16.76 2.93 -2.12
C GLN A 151 15.69 3.27 -3.14
N SER A 152 14.79 2.29 -3.35
CA SER A 152 13.70 2.37 -4.35
C SER A 152 12.72 3.52 -4.12
N VAL A 153 12.62 4.01 -2.89
CA VAL A 153 11.72 5.11 -2.48
C VAL A 153 12.29 6.51 -2.72
N GLN A 154 13.55 6.63 -3.13
CA GLN A 154 14.14 7.92 -3.49
C GLN A 154 13.47 8.48 -4.75
N GLU A 155 13.07 9.77 -4.74
CA GLU A 155 12.32 10.40 -5.84
C GLU A 155 12.99 10.20 -7.20
N GLY A 156 14.31 10.45 -7.30
CA GLY A 156 15.03 10.26 -8.55
C GLY A 156 15.06 8.82 -9.05
N VAL A 157 15.08 7.83 -8.12
CA VAL A 157 14.98 6.41 -8.46
C VAL A 157 13.56 6.07 -8.93
N MET A 158 12.54 6.61 -8.27
CA MET A 158 11.14 6.40 -8.64
C MET A 158 10.83 6.96 -10.03
N ILE A 159 11.35 8.14 -10.37
CA ILE A 159 11.19 8.73 -11.70
C ILE A 159 11.87 7.85 -12.76
N ARG A 160 13.10 7.40 -12.54
CA ARG A 160 13.78 6.49 -13.48
C ARG A 160 13.04 5.15 -13.66
N ARG A 161 12.27 4.71 -12.68
CA ARG A 161 11.50 3.46 -12.69
C ARG A 161 10.00 3.69 -12.85
N ILE A 162 9.61 4.85 -13.39
CA ILE A 162 8.19 5.25 -13.43
C ILE A 162 7.31 4.28 -14.22
N ASP A 163 7.85 3.63 -15.25
CA ASP A 163 7.11 2.65 -16.04
C ASP A 163 6.72 1.41 -15.21
N GLN A 164 7.56 1.04 -14.22
CA GLN A 164 7.22 -0.05 -13.27
C GLN A 164 6.14 0.40 -12.27
N GLN A 165 6.22 1.63 -11.78
CA GLN A 165 5.18 2.21 -10.94
C GLN A 165 3.82 2.27 -11.67
N LEU A 166 3.80 2.70 -12.93
CA LEU A 166 2.60 2.70 -13.77
C LEU A 166 2.08 1.28 -14.03
N ARG A 167 2.99 0.32 -14.24
CA ARG A 167 2.63 -1.11 -14.38
C ARG A 167 1.91 -1.61 -13.13
N VAL A 168 2.47 -1.36 -11.94
CA VAL A 168 1.84 -1.76 -10.67
C VAL A 168 0.48 -1.09 -10.50
N ASN A 169 0.38 0.20 -10.78
CA ASN A 169 -0.89 0.92 -10.69
C ASN A 169 -1.96 0.36 -11.66
N ARG A 170 -1.59 -0.01 -12.89
CA ARG A 170 -2.50 -0.70 -13.83
C ARG A 170 -2.92 -2.08 -13.32
N LEU A 171 -2.02 -2.83 -12.71
CA LEU A 171 -2.34 -4.12 -12.09
C LEU A 171 -3.29 -3.98 -10.91
N MET A 172 -3.18 -2.92 -10.10
CA MET A 172 -4.15 -2.63 -9.04
C MET A 172 -5.56 -2.39 -9.62
N LEU A 173 -5.66 -1.67 -10.76
CA LEU A 173 -6.92 -1.47 -11.46
C LEU A 173 -7.50 -2.77 -12.03
N ALA A 174 -6.64 -3.66 -12.54
CA ALA A 174 -7.04 -4.89 -13.20
C ALA A 174 -7.44 -6.01 -12.23
N GLN A 175 -6.72 -6.12 -11.09
CA GLN A 175 -6.88 -7.26 -10.18
C GLN A 175 -7.99 -7.06 -9.13
N VAL A 176 -8.47 -5.83 -8.92
CA VAL A 176 -9.52 -5.56 -7.93
C VAL A 176 -10.67 -4.78 -8.56
N ASP A 177 -11.80 -5.44 -8.71
CA ASP A 177 -13.06 -4.78 -9.04
C ASP A 177 -13.71 -4.24 -7.76
N LEU A 178 -13.68 -2.92 -7.58
CA LEU A 178 -14.24 -2.26 -6.40
C LEU A 178 -15.77 -2.44 -6.26
N ASP A 179 -16.48 -2.71 -7.33
CA ASP A 179 -17.93 -2.93 -7.27
C ASP A 179 -18.26 -4.32 -6.71
N GLN A 180 -17.34 -5.29 -6.79
CA GLN A 180 -17.47 -6.61 -6.16
C GLN A 180 -17.11 -6.60 -4.66
N VAL A 181 -16.55 -5.53 -4.12
CA VAL A 181 -16.25 -5.40 -2.70
C VAL A 181 -17.53 -5.00 -1.96
N GLU A 182 -18.20 -5.97 -1.33
CA GLU A 182 -19.50 -5.77 -0.66
C GLU A 182 -19.41 -4.77 0.49
N ASN A 183 -18.37 -4.88 1.32
CA ASN A 183 -18.21 -4.01 2.48
C ASN A 183 -17.89 -2.56 2.07
N LYS A 184 -18.79 -1.64 2.40
CA LYS A 184 -18.67 -0.22 1.99
C LYS A 184 -17.45 0.48 2.59
N ARG A 185 -17.01 0.11 3.82
CA ARG A 185 -15.83 0.72 4.46
C ARG A 185 -14.55 0.19 3.83
N LEU A 186 -14.46 -1.12 3.59
CA LEU A 186 -13.35 -1.73 2.86
C LEU A 186 -13.23 -1.14 1.45
N ARG A 187 -14.33 -1.07 0.70
CA ARG A 187 -14.35 -0.47 -0.64
C ARG A 187 -13.86 0.99 -0.62
N ARG A 188 -14.28 1.78 0.37
CA ARG A 188 -13.80 3.16 0.55
C ARG A 188 -12.30 3.19 0.85
N TYR A 189 -11.79 2.29 1.69
CA TYR A 189 -10.38 2.16 2.01
C TYR A 189 -9.56 1.80 0.76
N LEU A 190 -9.98 0.80 0.00
CA LEU A 190 -9.33 0.39 -1.25
C LEU A 190 -9.33 1.52 -2.30
N LEU A 191 -10.45 2.23 -2.44
CA LEU A 191 -10.51 3.41 -3.31
C LEU A 191 -9.55 4.53 -2.86
N ASN A 192 -9.41 4.77 -1.56
CA ASN A 192 -8.43 5.73 -1.03
C ASN A 192 -7.01 5.28 -1.32
N TYR A 193 -6.70 4.00 -1.14
CA TYR A 193 -5.38 3.44 -1.44
C TYR A 193 -5.04 3.62 -2.93
N LEU A 194 -5.94 3.22 -3.80
CA LEU A 194 -5.78 3.38 -5.25
C LEU A 194 -5.59 4.85 -5.65
N GLU A 195 -6.35 5.78 -5.04
CA GLU A 195 -6.20 7.22 -5.25
C GLU A 195 -4.79 7.71 -4.87
N ILE A 196 -4.25 7.24 -3.74
CA ILE A 196 -2.89 7.62 -3.29
C ILE A 196 -1.86 7.16 -4.33
N ILE A 197 -1.88 5.89 -4.73
CA ILE A 197 -0.90 5.34 -5.68
C ILE A 197 -1.03 6.01 -7.06
N THR A 198 -2.27 6.24 -7.53
CA THR A 198 -2.53 6.96 -8.79
C THR A 198 -2.03 8.41 -8.73
N THR A 199 -2.20 9.07 -7.59
CA THR A 199 -1.70 10.43 -7.36
C THR A 199 -0.18 10.45 -7.38
N ILE A 200 0.49 9.55 -6.64
CA ILE A 200 1.96 9.43 -6.62
C ILE A 200 2.49 9.20 -8.03
N SER A 201 1.92 8.24 -8.76
CA SER A 201 2.31 7.92 -10.15
C SER A 201 2.23 9.15 -11.06
N THR A 202 1.12 9.90 -11.00
CA THR A 202 0.91 11.09 -11.83
C THR A 202 1.81 12.26 -11.42
N VAL A 203 1.98 12.49 -10.12
CA VAL A 203 2.85 13.57 -9.61
C VAL A 203 4.31 13.33 -9.95
N LEU A 204 4.82 12.11 -9.89
CA LEU A 204 6.19 11.79 -10.30
C LEU A 204 6.42 12.09 -11.79
N LEU A 205 5.44 11.80 -12.64
CA LEU A 205 5.48 12.17 -14.05
C LEU A 205 5.49 13.70 -14.24
N PHE A 206 4.73 14.44 -13.45
CA PHE A 206 4.75 15.91 -13.45
C PHE A 206 6.06 16.49 -12.92
N ARG A 207 6.71 15.80 -11.97
CA ARG A 207 8.02 16.17 -11.42
C ARG A 207 9.15 16.00 -12.44
N ALA A 208 9.13 14.91 -13.22
CA ALA A 208 10.05 14.72 -14.34
C ALA A 208 9.93 15.85 -15.36
N GLY A 209 8.70 16.26 -15.69
CA GLY A 209 8.36 17.54 -16.33
C GLY A 209 8.67 17.67 -17.81
N ASP A 210 9.40 16.74 -18.41
CA ASP A 210 9.65 16.72 -19.85
C ASP A 210 8.43 16.26 -20.66
N LYS A 211 8.48 16.45 -21.96
CA LYS A 211 7.37 16.18 -22.87
C LYS A 211 6.93 14.72 -22.84
N GLU A 212 7.88 13.78 -22.73
CA GLU A 212 7.60 12.35 -22.71
C GLU A 212 6.82 11.95 -21.45
N HIS A 213 7.29 12.37 -20.27
CA HIS A 213 6.63 12.06 -19.01
C HIS A 213 5.25 12.71 -18.88
N LEU A 214 5.08 13.94 -19.42
CA LEU A 214 3.76 14.58 -19.45
C LEU A 214 2.78 13.85 -20.36
N GLU A 215 3.25 13.32 -21.49
CA GLU A 215 2.39 12.50 -22.36
C GLU A 215 2.09 11.14 -21.73
N LYS A 216 3.04 10.50 -21.04
CA LYS A 216 2.78 9.29 -20.24
C LYS A 216 1.68 9.53 -19.19
N ALA A 217 1.68 10.69 -18.52
CA ALA A 217 0.62 11.04 -17.57
C ALA A 217 -0.76 11.13 -18.24
N ARG A 218 -0.85 11.81 -19.39
CA ARG A 218 -2.10 11.91 -20.16
C ARG A 218 -2.57 10.55 -20.67
N ALA A 219 -1.63 9.76 -21.20
CA ALA A 219 -1.90 8.43 -21.71
C ALA A 219 -2.43 7.53 -20.60
N PHE A 220 -1.83 7.55 -19.40
CA PHE A 220 -2.25 6.75 -18.26
C PHE A 220 -3.72 7.03 -17.86
N TRP A 221 -4.13 8.31 -17.78
CA TRP A 221 -5.51 8.67 -17.46
C TRP A 221 -6.50 8.34 -18.60
N ARG A 222 -6.06 8.52 -19.86
CA ARG A 222 -6.86 8.15 -21.06
C ARG A 222 -7.07 6.64 -21.13
N ASP A 223 -6.01 5.85 -20.92
CA ASP A 223 -6.09 4.39 -20.88
C ASP A 223 -7.00 3.90 -19.75
N MET A 224 -6.89 4.51 -18.55
CA MET A 224 -7.79 4.22 -17.44
C MET A 224 -9.26 4.51 -17.80
N ALA A 225 -9.53 5.62 -18.49
CA ALA A 225 -10.89 5.97 -18.89
C ALA A 225 -11.46 4.97 -19.90
N ARG A 226 -10.62 4.42 -20.79
CA ARG A 226 -11.00 3.44 -21.80
C ARG A 226 -11.18 2.04 -21.21
N ASP A 227 -10.18 1.56 -20.47
CA ASP A 227 -10.05 0.16 -20.06
C ASP A 227 -10.69 -0.11 -18.68
N TYR A 228 -10.76 0.91 -17.82
CA TYR A 228 -11.30 0.85 -16.45
C TYR A 228 -12.26 2.02 -16.16
N PRO A 229 -13.36 2.19 -16.96
CA PRO A 229 -14.21 3.38 -16.90
C PRO A 229 -14.81 3.62 -15.52
N ARG A 230 -15.11 2.57 -14.77
CA ARG A 230 -15.65 2.67 -13.43
C ARG A 230 -14.63 3.26 -12.44
N HIS A 231 -13.40 2.76 -12.44
CA HIS A 231 -12.32 3.29 -11.62
C HIS A 231 -12.00 4.75 -11.98
N TYR A 232 -11.94 5.05 -13.29
CA TYR A 232 -11.76 6.40 -13.78
C TYR A 232 -12.86 7.35 -13.25
N GLN A 233 -14.13 6.97 -13.34
CA GLN A 233 -15.24 7.75 -12.85
C GLN A 233 -15.12 8.03 -11.33
N LEU A 234 -14.74 7.00 -10.55
CA LEU A 234 -14.57 7.13 -9.11
C LEU A 234 -13.39 8.05 -8.77
N LEU A 235 -12.24 7.87 -9.41
CA LEU A 235 -11.02 8.62 -9.11
C LEU A 235 -11.07 10.05 -9.63
N SER A 236 -11.52 10.29 -10.87
CA SER A 236 -11.54 11.61 -11.51
C SER A 236 -12.48 12.61 -10.82
N ARG A 237 -13.52 12.12 -10.12
CA ARG A 237 -14.45 12.96 -9.36
C ARG A 237 -13.93 13.37 -7.98
N ARG A 238 -12.88 12.74 -7.47
CA ARG A 238 -12.27 13.05 -6.18
C ARG A 238 -11.34 14.27 -6.31
N LEU A 239 -11.00 14.86 -5.17
CA LEU A 239 -10.23 16.11 -5.14
C LEU A 239 -8.92 16.00 -5.93
N PHE A 240 -8.10 14.98 -5.64
CA PHE A 240 -6.83 14.79 -6.34
C PHE A 240 -7.05 14.50 -7.83
N GLY A 241 -7.97 13.63 -8.17
CA GLY A 241 -8.29 13.31 -9.56
C GLY A 241 -8.75 14.54 -10.36
N ARG A 242 -9.56 15.41 -9.77
CA ARG A 242 -9.96 16.69 -10.43
C ARG A 242 -8.77 17.58 -10.72
N VAL A 243 -7.86 17.75 -9.75
CA VAL A 243 -6.65 18.57 -9.91
C VAL A 243 -5.71 17.99 -10.98
N LEU A 244 -5.48 16.66 -10.93
CA LEU A 244 -4.58 15.96 -11.84
C LEU A 244 -5.09 15.95 -13.30
N ASN A 245 -6.41 16.04 -13.52
CA ASN A 245 -7.06 16.07 -14.83
C ASN A 245 -7.45 17.48 -15.28
N MET A 246 -7.07 18.54 -14.56
CA MET A 246 -7.34 19.91 -15.01
C MET A 246 -6.62 20.20 -16.33
N PRO A 247 -7.30 20.84 -17.30
CA PRO A 247 -6.67 21.22 -18.55
C PRO A 247 -5.59 22.29 -18.33
N GLY A 248 -4.57 22.26 -19.17
CA GLY A 248 -3.47 23.23 -19.13
C GLY A 248 -2.46 23.02 -18.00
N PRO A 249 -1.59 23.98 -17.73
CA PRO A 249 -0.53 23.87 -16.72
C PRO A 249 -1.03 24.04 -15.26
N GLY A 250 -2.22 24.61 -15.05
CA GLY A 250 -2.72 24.98 -13.72
C GLY A 250 -2.83 23.79 -12.76
N GLY A 251 -3.46 22.69 -13.20
CA GLY A 251 -3.58 21.47 -12.40
C GLY A 251 -2.23 20.88 -12.01
N ARG A 252 -1.27 20.90 -12.93
CA ARG A 252 0.11 20.46 -12.67
C ARG A 252 0.76 21.30 -11.56
N TRP A 253 0.68 22.63 -11.64
CA TRP A 253 1.24 23.51 -10.62
C TRP A 253 0.61 23.29 -9.24
N ILE A 254 -0.72 23.16 -9.17
CA ILE A 254 -1.41 22.87 -7.94
C ILE A 254 -0.98 21.51 -7.36
N ALA A 255 -0.88 20.48 -8.20
CA ALA A 255 -0.46 19.14 -7.77
C ALA A 255 0.97 19.15 -7.23
N LEU A 256 1.90 19.83 -7.91
CA LEU A 256 3.30 19.95 -7.49
C LEU A 256 3.44 20.76 -6.20
N ALA A 257 2.68 21.85 -6.04
CA ALA A 257 2.67 22.64 -4.80
C ALA A 257 2.12 21.83 -3.61
N ALA A 258 1.03 21.10 -3.82
CA ALA A 258 0.46 20.20 -2.80
C ALA A 258 1.44 19.08 -2.42
N TYR A 259 2.12 18.49 -3.39
CA TYR A 259 3.14 17.47 -3.16
C TYR A 259 4.32 18.03 -2.34
N TRP A 260 4.86 19.18 -2.72
CA TRP A 260 5.93 19.85 -1.98
C TRP A 260 5.53 20.15 -0.53
N LEU A 261 4.30 20.63 -0.31
CA LEU A 261 3.80 20.86 1.04
C LEU A 261 3.67 19.55 1.84
N SER A 262 3.19 18.48 1.20
CA SER A 262 3.07 17.17 1.84
C SER A 262 4.43 16.59 2.24
N GLN A 263 5.47 16.74 1.41
CA GLN A 263 6.84 16.32 1.77
C GLN A 263 7.34 17.03 3.02
N LYS A 264 7.09 18.35 3.16
CA LYS A 264 7.49 19.11 4.35
C LYS A 264 6.74 18.69 5.62
N VAL A 265 5.44 18.35 5.49
CA VAL A 265 4.58 17.99 6.64
C VAL A 265 4.78 16.54 7.05
N PHE A 266 4.91 15.62 6.09
CA PHE A 266 4.99 14.18 6.36
C PHE A 266 6.41 13.62 6.39
N GLY A 267 7.42 14.42 6.05
CA GLY A 267 8.83 14.06 6.19
C GLY A 267 9.23 12.85 5.31
N PHE A 268 8.75 12.79 4.08
CA PHE A 268 9.25 11.85 3.07
C PHE A 268 10.55 12.39 2.48
N ASN A 269 11.64 12.26 3.23
CA ASN A 269 13.02 12.44 2.74
C ASN A 269 13.92 11.43 3.44
#